data_44743b349a553f74c47551a863b37cfb
#
_entry.id   44743b349a553f74c47551a863b37cfb
#
_cell.length_a   1.000
_cell.length_b   1.000
_cell.length_c   1.000
_cell.angle_alpha   90.00
_cell.angle_beta   90.00
_cell.angle_gamma   90.00
#
_symmetry.space_group_name_H-M   'P 1'
#
loop_
_entity.id
_entity.type
_entity.pdbx_description
1 polymer ?
#
loop_
_entity_poly.entity_id
_entity_poly.type
_entity_poly.pdbx_seq_one_letter_code
_entity_poly.pdbx_strand_id
1 'polypeptide(L)'
;MKFSKVRDVKSPVRGTGKAAGIDFFVPNFEKEFTLRPMQDLLIPSGIKMEIPEGYMLMGADKSGVVTSKYACLGAGREPKPEAFTSVVILGAKIVDEDYQGEIHIHLVNVGNDAVFIKPGMKIAQFILVPVSYEELEEVPEEELFSRSSERGEGALGSTGSF
;
A
#
# COMPACT_ATOMS: atom_id res chain seq x y z
N MET A 1 -15.93 9.27 -7.44
CA MET A 1 -14.89 9.59 -6.44
C MET A 1 -14.14 10.81 -6.94
N LYS A 2 -14.11 11.90 -6.16
CA LYS A 2 -13.43 13.14 -6.53
C LYS A 2 -12.05 13.18 -5.90
N PHE A 3 -11.11 13.89 -6.53
CA PHE A 3 -9.80 14.14 -5.97
C PHE A 3 -9.30 15.52 -6.37
N SER A 4 -8.34 16.05 -5.61
CA SER A 4 -7.60 17.25 -5.99
C SER A 4 -6.10 17.01 -5.85
N LYS A 5 -5.33 17.75 -6.66
CA LYS A 5 -3.87 17.80 -6.56
C LYS A 5 -3.47 18.97 -5.68
N VAL A 6 -2.69 18.70 -4.67
CA VAL A 6 -2.12 19.71 -3.76
C VAL A 6 -0.62 19.91 -3.96
N ARG A 7 -0.04 19.15 -4.89
CA ARG A 7 1.35 19.27 -5.36
C ARG A 7 1.41 19.06 -6.87
N ASP A 8 2.55 19.37 -7.47
CA ASP A 8 2.82 19.00 -8.86
C ASP A 8 3.04 17.49 -8.97
N VAL A 9 2.02 16.79 -9.41
CA VAL A 9 1.98 15.33 -9.53
C VAL A 9 1.05 14.91 -10.67
N LYS A 10 1.31 13.75 -11.25
CA LYS A 10 0.39 13.13 -12.21
C LYS A 10 -0.90 12.70 -11.51
N SER A 11 -2.04 12.85 -12.15
CA SER A 11 -3.33 12.40 -11.66
C SER A 11 -3.31 10.88 -11.42
N PRO A 12 -3.92 10.39 -10.32
CA PRO A 12 -4.12 8.95 -10.12
C PRO A 12 -4.86 8.32 -11.29
N VAL A 13 -4.47 7.11 -11.69
CA VAL A 13 -5.06 6.43 -12.85
C VAL A 13 -5.30 4.95 -12.57
N ARG A 14 -6.33 4.39 -13.20
CA ARG A 14 -6.48 2.93 -13.33
C ARG A 14 -5.72 2.45 -14.56
N GLY A 15 -5.01 1.34 -14.44
CA GLY A 15 -4.27 0.75 -15.56
C GLY A 15 -5.19 0.31 -16.71
N THR A 16 -6.38 -0.17 -16.38
CA THR A 16 -7.48 -0.51 -17.32
C THR A 16 -8.81 -0.11 -16.70
N GLY A 17 -9.88 -0.06 -17.48
CA GLY A 17 -11.21 0.27 -16.97
C GLY A 17 -11.75 -0.70 -15.88
N LYS A 18 -11.20 -1.92 -15.81
CA LYS A 18 -11.55 -2.95 -14.81
C LYS A 18 -10.44 -3.20 -13.77
N ALA A 19 -9.37 -2.42 -13.77
CA ALA A 19 -8.33 -2.55 -12.76
C ALA A 19 -8.89 -2.20 -11.37
N ALA A 20 -8.67 -3.05 -10.38
CA ALA A 20 -9.06 -2.76 -9.00
C ALA A 20 -8.22 -1.61 -8.42
N GLY A 21 -6.93 -1.60 -8.70
CA GLY A 21 -5.98 -0.61 -8.18
C GLY A 21 -6.03 0.72 -8.94
N ILE A 22 -5.91 1.79 -8.18
CA ILE A 22 -5.70 3.15 -8.66
C ILE A 22 -4.22 3.46 -8.42
N ASP A 23 -3.45 3.61 -9.49
CA ASP A 23 -2.03 3.92 -9.41
C ASP A 23 -1.78 5.35 -8.94
N PHE A 24 -0.90 5.51 -7.97
CA PHE A 24 -0.40 6.79 -7.49
C PHE A 24 1.05 6.99 -7.91
N PHE A 25 1.41 8.26 -8.14
CA PHE A 25 2.72 8.64 -8.65
C PHE A 25 3.51 9.42 -7.60
N VAL A 26 4.83 9.34 -7.70
CA VAL A 26 5.74 10.23 -6.97
C VAL A 26 5.58 11.66 -7.50
N PRO A 27 5.31 12.66 -6.64
CA PRO A 27 5.30 14.05 -7.06
C PRO A 27 6.64 14.52 -7.64
N ASN A 28 6.63 15.64 -8.35
CA ASN A 28 7.81 16.30 -8.88
C ASN A 28 8.57 17.00 -7.75
N PHE A 29 9.35 16.25 -7.00
CA PHE A 29 10.32 16.79 -6.05
C PHE A 29 11.60 17.18 -6.78
N GLU A 30 12.33 18.16 -6.23
CA GLU A 30 13.65 18.57 -6.79
C GLU A 30 14.71 17.48 -6.65
N LYS A 31 14.51 16.51 -5.75
CA LYS A 31 15.48 15.45 -5.44
C LYS A 31 14.89 14.06 -5.61
N GLU A 32 15.71 13.14 -6.07
CA GLU A 32 15.43 11.71 -6.02
C GLU A 32 15.62 11.19 -4.58
N PHE A 33 14.85 10.18 -4.21
CA PHE A 33 15.02 9.50 -2.92
C PHE A 33 15.75 8.17 -3.11
N THR A 34 16.67 7.89 -2.20
CA THR A 34 17.31 6.58 -2.10
C THR A 34 16.80 5.90 -0.83
N LEU A 35 16.04 4.82 -1.00
CA LEU A 35 15.53 3.99 0.09
C LEU A 35 16.45 2.80 0.29
N ARG A 36 17.32 2.86 1.30
CA ARG A 36 18.28 1.80 1.61
C ARG A 36 17.59 0.60 2.29
N PRO A 37 18.25 -0.58 2.34
CA PRO A 37 17.77 -1.71 3.12
C PRO A 37 17.36 -1.32 4.53
N MET A 38 16.23 -1.85 4.99
CA MET A 38 15.66 -1.65 6.33
C MET A 38 15.30 -0.18 6.65
N GLN A 39 15.23 0.69 5.65
CA GLN A 39 14.71 2.04 5.79
C GLN A 39 13.26 2.11 5.34
N ASP A 40 12.55 3.09 5.88
CA ASP A 40 11.25 3.53 5.42
C ASP A 40 11.30 4.94 4.83
N LEU A 41 10.27 5.28 4.08
CA LEU A 41 10.10 6.59 3.47
C LEU A 41 8.62 6.93 3.39
N LEU A 42 8.26 8.07 3.98
CA LEU A 42 6.91 8.61 3.88
C LEU A 42 6.87 9.68 2.78
N ILE A 43 6.16 9.42 1.70
CA ILE A 43 6.04 10.31 0.55
C ILE A 43 4.66 10.95 0.56
N PRO A 44 4.54 12.29 0.67
CA PRO A 44 3.28 12.96 0.45
C PRO A 44 2.90 12.83 -1.04
N SER A 45 1.74 12.21 -1.32
CA SER A 45 1.36 11.84 -2.69
C SER A 45 0.96 13.01 -3.59
N GLY A 46 0.73 14.18 -3.01
CA GLY A 46 0.15 15.33 -3.73
C GLY A 46 -1.35 15.21 -3.99
N ILE A 47 -2.02 14.21 -3.41
CA ILE A 47 -3.44 13.92 -3.68
C ILE A 47 -4.26 13.97 -2.39
N LYS A 48 -5.36 14.71 -2.44
CA LYS A 48 -6.50 14.59 -1.53
C LYS A 48 -7.65 13.93 -2.27
N MET A 49 -8.42 13.08 -1.61
CA MET A 49 -9.49 12.33 -2.24
C MET A 49 -10.73 12.26 -1.36
N GLU A 50 -11.90 12.45 -1.99
CA GLU A 50 -13.19 12.22 -1.35
C GLU A 50 -13.53 10.73 -1.51
N ILE A 51 -13.46 9.99 -0.40
CA ILE A 51 -13.79 8.58 -0.35
C ILE A 51 -15.31 8.47 -0.15
N PRO A 52 -16.03 7.61 -0.89
CA PRO A 52 -17.47 7.43 -0.69
C PRO A 52 -17.79 6.86 0.69
N GLU A 53 -18.94 7.25 1.24
CA GLU A 53 -19.48 6.69 2.48
C GLU A 53 -19.54 5.16 2.42
N GLY A 54 -19.14 4.49 3.50
CA GLY A 54 -19.09 3.04 3.60
C GLY A 54 -17.87 2.40 2.90
N TYR A 55 -16.86 3.19 2.54
CA TYR A 55 -15.65 2.68 1.92
C TYR A 55 -14.39 3.24 2.56
N MET A 56 -13.29 2.54 2.38
CA MET A 56 -11.94 3.02 2.64
C MET A 56 -11.07 2.87 1.39
N LEU A 57 -9.96 3.59 1.32
CA LEU A 57 -8.89 3.24 0.40
C LEU A 57 -7.86 2.36 1.11
N MET A 58 -7.65 1.18 0.58
CA MET A 58 -6.61 0.27 1.04
C MET A 58 -5.40 0.36 0.11
N GLY A 59 -4.27 0.75 0.64
CA GLY A 59 -2.99 0.67 -0.05
C GLY A 59 -2.62 -0.78 -0.35
N ALA A 60 -2.29 -1.07 -1.59
CA ALA A 60 -1.83 -2.38 -2.03
C ALA A 60 -0.47 -2.27 -2.69
N ASP A 61 0.38 -3.25 -2.42
CA ASP A 61 1.71 -3.30 -3.01
C ASP A 61 1.60 -3.42 -4.53
N LYS A 62 2.40 -2.62 -5.23
CA LYS A 62 2.43 -2.69 -6.70
C LYS A 62 3.43 -3.75 -7.13
N SER A 63 2.97 -4.77 -7.86
CA SER A 63 3.78 -5.92 -8.27
C SER A 63 5.10 -5.51 -8.95
N GLY A 64 5.09 -4.50 -9.82
CA GLY A 64 6.30 -4.00 -10.46
C GLY A 64 7.29 -3.34 -9.50
N VAL A 65 6.86 -2.88 -8.33
CA VAL A 65 7.70 -2.30 -7.28
C VAL A 65 8.24 -3.41 -6.39
N VAL A 66 7.35 -4.33 -5.96
CA VAL A 66 7.73 -5.48 -5.11
C VAL A 66 8.72 -6.41 -5.83
N THR A 67 8.54 -6.63 -7.13
CA THR A 67 9.40 -7.52 -7.93
C THR A 67 10.67 -6.84 -8.45
N SER A 68 11.06 -5.70 -7.90
CA SER A 68 12.33 -4.98 -8.07
C SER A 68 12.75 -4.57 -9.50
N LYS A 69 11.82 -4.54 -10.45
CA LYS A 69 12.12 -3.98 -11.79
C LYS A 69 12.61 -2.53 -11.75
N TYR A 70 12.41 -1.83 -10.62
CA TYR A 70 12.79 -0.43 -10.43
C TYR A 70 14.07 -0.22 -9.61
N ALA A 71 14.58 -1.23 -8.92
CA ALA A 71 15.74 -1.08 -8.04
C ALA A 71 17.01 -0.65 -8.77
N CYS A 72 17.15 -1.01 -10.05
CA CYS A 72 18.37 -0.77 -10.83
C CYS A 72 18.30 0.41 -11.79
N LEU A 73 17.13 0.98 -12.04
CA LEU A 73 16.97 2.04 -13.05
C LEU A 73 17.65 3.37 -12.70
N GLY A 74 18.09 3.54 -11.43
CA GLY A 74 18.76 4.78 -10.97
C GLY A 74 20.27 4.73 -10.92
N ALA A 75 20.88 3.54 -10.96
CA ALA A 75 22.34 3.39 -10.75
C ALA A 75 23.15 3.28 -12.04
N GLY A 76 22.53 3.45 -13.22
CA GLY A 76 23.21 3.26 -14.51
C GLY A 76 23.72 1.82 -14.73
N ARG A 77 23.21 0.86 -13.97
CA ARG A 77 23.54 -0.56 -14.09
C ARG A 77 22.43 -1.29 -14.83
N GLU A 78 22.79 -2.10 -15.80
CA GLU A 78 21.88 -3.07 -16.43
C GLU A 78 21.28 -3.97 -15.35
N PRO A 79 19.98 -4.29 -15.43
CA PRO A 79 19.34 -5.23 -14.51
C PRO A 79 20.07 -6.57 -14.57
N LYS A 80 20.61 -7.02 -13.44
CA LYS A 80 21.14 -8.39 -13.33
C LYS A 80 19.97 -9.31 -12.97
N PRO A 81 19.58 -10.25 -13.86
CA PRO A 81 18.40 -11.09 -13.66
C PRO A 81 18.44 -12.00 -12.43
N GLU A 82 19.62 -12.21 -11.85
CA GLU A 82 19.85 -13.28 -10.88
C GLU A 82 20.07 -12.82 -9.43
N ALA A 83 19.97 -11.54 -9.13
CA ALA A 83 20.35 -11.02 -7.81
C ALA A 83 19.41 -9.95 -7.23
N PHE A 84 18.12 -9.92 -7.61
CA PHE A 84 17.21 -8.92 -7.07
C PHE A 84 16.65 -9.34 -5.71
N THR A 85 17.13 -8.68 -4.67
CA THR A 85 16.69 -8.85 -3.29
C THR A 85 16.07 -7.56 -2.72
N SER A 86 15.75 -6.58 -3.55
CA SER A 86 15.03 -5.40 -3.09
C SER A 86 13.53 -5.66 -3.17
N VAL A 87 12.89 -5.68 -2.02
CA VAL A 87 11.45 -5.78 -1.87
C VAL A 87 10.97 -4.52 -1.16
N VAL A 88 10.17 -3.72 -1.84
CA VAL A 88 9.54 -2.54 -1.24
C VAL A 88 8.06 -2.82 -1.06
N ILE A 89 7.62 -2.71 0.16
CA ILE A 89 6.23 -2.89 0.57
C ILE A 89 5.65 -1.59 1.11
N LEU A 90 4.33 -1.49 1.14
CA LEU A 90 3.63 -0.42 1.84
C LEU A 90 3.56 -0.74 3.33
N GLY A 91 3.93 0.23 4.17
CA GLY A 91 3.78 0.15 5.62
C GLY A 91 2.35 0.51 6.05
N ALA A 92 2.01 1.79 6.15
CA ALA A 92 0.64 2.22 6.41
C ALA A 92 -0.22 2.05 5.14
N LYS A 93 -1.41 1.45 5.28
CA LYS A 93 -2.20 1.02 4.12
C LYS A 93 -3.64 1.53 4.11
N ILE A 94 -4.14 2.09 5.21
CA ILE A 94 -5.56 2.47 5.34
C ILE A 94 -5.69 3.99 5.24
N VAL A 95 -6.67 4.41 4.45
CA VAL A 95 -7.15 5.79 4.38
C VAL A 95 -8.66 5.75 4.59
N ASP A 96 -9.10 6.32 5.70
CA ASP A 96 -10.50 6.31 6.12
C ASP A 96 -11.35 7.29 5.29
N GLU A 97 -12.66 7.08 5.23
CA GLU A 97 -13.58 7.89 4.43
C GLU A 97 -13.65 9.34 4.89
N ASP A 98 -13.50 9.60 6.20
CA ASP A 98 -13.54 10.92 6.81
C ASP A 98 -12.18 11.65 6.79
N TYR A 99 -11.12 11.00 6.29
CA TYR A 99 -9.82 11.62 6.16
C TYR A 99 -9.78 12.67 5.04
N GLN A 100 -9.60 13.92 5.41
CA GLN A 100 -9.56 15.06 4.47
C GLN A 100 -8.14 15.58 4.17
N GLY A 101 -7.13 14.93 4.71
CA GLY A 101 -5.73 15.28 4.52
C GLY A 101 -5.15 14.80 3.18
N GLU A 102 -3.90 15.16 2.95
CA GLU A 102 -3.12 14.61 1.84
C GLU A 102 -2.80 13.13 2.10
N ILE A 103 -3.08 12.26 1.14
CA ILE A 103 -2.73 10.84 1.25
C ILE A 103 -1.21 10.70 1.21
N HIS A 104 -0.66 9.95 2.16
CA HIS A 104 0.77 9.64 2.21
C HIS A 104 1.01 8.20 1.78
N ILE A 105 2.13 7.98 1.10
CA ILE A 105 2.59 6.66 0.67
C ILE A 105 3.78 6.30 1.54
N HIS A 106 3.60 5.32 2.42
CA HIS A 106 4.64 4.83 3.31
C HIS A 106 5.29 3.59 2.71
N LEU A 107 6.52 3.74 2.24
CA LEU A 107 7.32 2.66 1.65
C LEU A 107 8.32 2.12 2.67
N VAL A 108 8.49 0.81 2.71
CA VAL A 108 9.48 0.12 3.52
C VAL A 108 10.30 -0.80 2.63
N ASN A 109 11.62 -0.66 2.65
CA ASN A 109 12.52 -1.54 1.92
C ASN A 109 12.93 -2.70 2.83
N VAL A 110 12.34 -3.86 2.62
CA VAL A 110 12.64 -5.11 3.34
C VAL A 110 13.64 -6.00 2.58
N GLY A 111 14.18 -5.51 1.47
CA GLY A 111 15.21 -6.19 0.68
C GLY A 111 16.64 -5.81 1.11
N ASN A 112 17.61 -6.31 0.35
CA ASN A 112 19.03 -6.12 0.63
C ASN A 112 19.69 -5.04 -0.24
N ASP A 113 18.99 -4.51 -1.24
CA ASP A 113 19.51 -3.50 -2.17
C ASP A 113 18.80 -2.17 -2.00
N ALA A 114 19.50 -1.08 -2.28
CA ALA A 114 18.90 0.25 -2.29
C ALA A 114 17.96 0.42 -3.49
N VAL A 115 16.83 1.08 -3.24
CA VAL A 115 15.83 1.42 -4.26
C VAL A 115 15.85 2.91 -4.51
N PHE A 116 15.91 3.29 -5.78
CA PHE A 116 15.88 4.69 -6.22
C PHE A 116 14.48 5.08 -6.63
N ILE A 117 13.95 6.10 -5.97
CA ILE A 117 12.59 6.58 -6.18
C ILE A 117 12.66 7.95 -6.86
N LYS A 118 12.12 8.03 -8.07
CA LYS A 118 12.17 9.21 -8.92
C LYS A 118 10.78 9.83 -9.09
N PRO A 119 10.71 11.15 -9.32
CA PRO A 119 9.48 11.83 -9.70
C PRO A 119 8.77 11.14 -10.87
N GLY A 120 7.46 11.06 -10.79
CA GLY A 120 6.62 10.46 -11.83
C GLY A 120 6.58 8.93 -11.87
N MET A 121 7.32 8.23 -10.99
CA MET A 121 7.19 6.77 -10.84
C MET A 121 5.83 6.39 -10.24
N LYS A 122 5.28 5.27 -10.72
CA LYS A 122 4.13 4.60 -10.08
C LYS A 122 4.64 3.72 -8.95
N ILE A 123 4.44 4.13 -7.71
CA ILE A 123 5.04 3.45 -6.54
C ILE A 123 4.05 2.71 -5.66
N ALA A 124 2.78 3.06 -5.74
CA ALA A 124 1.71 2.46 -4.95
C ALA A 124 0.45 2.36 -5.78
N GLN A 125 -0.46 1.52 -5.34
CA GLN A 125 -1.83 1.50 -5.82
C GLN A 125 -2.77 1.46 -4.62
N PHE A 126 -3.96 2.05 -4.77
CA PHE A 126 -5.01 2.02 -3.76
C PHE A 126 -6.26 1.35 -4.33
N ILE A 127 -6.89 0.55 -3.50
CA ILE A 127 -8.11 -0.19 -3.84
C ILE A 127 -9.23 0.37 -2.99
N LEU A 128 -10.38 0.63 -3.58
CA LEU A 128 -11.59 1.01 -2.85
C LEU A 128 -12.22 -0.25 -2.26
N VAL A 129 -12.35 -0.31 -0.94
CA VAL A 129 -12.84 -1.47 -0.18
C VAL A 129 -14.04 -1.06 0.65
N PRO A 130 -15.16 -1.79 0.62
CA PRO A 130 -16.29 -1.52 1.51
C PRO A 130 -15.92 -1.81 2.96
N VAL A 131 -16.47 -1.01 3.88
CA VAL A 131 -16.27 -1.13 5.32
C VAL A 131 -17.61 -1.25 6.01
N SER A 132 -17.69 -2.12 7.01
CA SER A 132 -18.82 -2.18 7.93
C SER A 132 -18.46 -1.47 9.21
N TYR A 133 -19.37 -0.62 9.70
CA TYR A 133 -19.18 0.17 10.93
C TYR A 133 -20.06 -0.41 12.04
N GLU A 134 -19.79 -1.67 12.39
CA GLU A 134 -20.49 -2.30 13.52
C GLU A 134 -20.05 -1.65 14.84
N GLU A 135 -21.00 -1.42 15.73
CA GLU A 135 -20.71 -0.97 17.08
C GLU A 135 -19.97 -2.07 17.84
N LEU A 136 -18.96 -1.67 18.60
CA LEU A 136 -18.20 -2.59 19.44
C LEU A 136 -18.87 -2.64 20.83
N GLU A 137 -19.32 -3.82 21.23
CA GLU A 137 -19.88 -4.10 22.54
C GLU A 137 -18.96 -5.02 23.32
N GLU A 138 -18.58 -4.61 24.52
CA GLU A 138 -17.82 -5.45 25.43
C GLU A 138 -18.78 -6.36 26.21
N VAL A 139 -18.62 -7.67 26.03
CA VAL A 139 -19.43 -8.70 26.73
C VAL A 139 -18.52 -9.66 27.48
N PRO A 140 -19.03 -10.37 28.51
CA PRO A 140 -18.28 -11.48 29.13
C PRO A 140 -17.87 -12.54 28.11
N GLU A 141 -16.74 -13.23 28.35
CA GLU A 141 -16.21 -14.24 27.44
C GLU A 141 -17.21 -15.35 27.09
N GLU A 142 -18.00 -15.78 28.09
CA GLU A 142 -19.04 -16.81 27.94
C GLU A 142 -20.23 -16.37 27.05
N GLU A 143 -20.41 -15.07 26.82
CA GLU A 143 -21.49 -14.52 25.98
C GLU A 143 -21.00 -14.16 24.57
N LEU A 144 -19.69 -14.22 24.33
CA LEU A 144 -19.07 -13.72 23.08
C LEU A 144 -19.52 -14.49 21.84
N PHE A 145 -19.64 -15.82 21.95
CA PHE A 145 -20.00 -16.66 20.81
C PHE A 145 -21.37 -17.32 20.99
N SER A 146 -22.32 -16.93 20.16
CA SER A 146 -23.66 -17.54 20.15
C SER A 146 -23.71 -18.96 19.59
N ARG A 147 -22.60 -19.42 18.94
CA ARG A 147 -22.51 -20.75 18.31
C ARG A 147 -21.10 -21.29 18.50
N SER A 148 -21.02 -22.60 18.74
CA SER A 148 -19.74 -23.33 18.64
C SER A 148 -19.31 -23.45 17.18
N SER A 149 -18.01 -23.40 16.91
CA SER A 149 -17.45 -23.66 15.58
C SER A 149 -16.65 -24.97 15.59
N GLU A 150 -16.60 -25.65 14.45
CA GLU A 150 -15.79 -26.86 14.28
C GLU A 150 -14.29 -26.59 14.53
N ARG A 151 -13.84 -25.38 14.21
CA ARG A 151 -12.44 -24.96 14.42
C ARG A 151 -12.14 -24.63 15.88
N GLY A 152 -13.11 -24.16 16.66
CA GLY A 152 -12.91 -23.68 18.02
C GLY A 152 -11.78 -22.65 18.11
N GLU A 153 -10.88 -22.83 19.05
CA GLU A 153 -9.68 -21.98 19.27
C GLU A 153 -8.48 -22.40 18.42
N GLY A 154 -8.65 -23.31 17.48
CA GLY A 154 -7.57 -23.83 16.65
C GLY A 154 -6.91 -22.75 15.79
N ALA A 155 -5.60 -22.51 15.97
CA ALA A 155 -4.79 -21.54 15.25
C ALA A 155 -3.40 -22.14 14.91
N LEU A 156 -2.60 -21.40 14.13
CA LEU A 156 -1.16 -21.60 13.89
C LEU A 156 -0.77 -23.08 13.62
N GLY A 157 -1.43 -23.72 12.65
CA GLY A 157 -1.11 -25.10 12.27
C GLY A 157 -2.06 -26.15 12.84
N SER A 158 -3.17 -25.75 13.52
CA SER A 158 -4.18 -26.69 14.04
C SER A 158 -4.82 -27.57 12.96
N THR A 159 -4.74 -27.19 11.68
CA THR A 159 -5.24 -27.95 10.52
C THR A 159 -4.17 -28.86 9.89
N GLY A 160 -2.99 -28.97 10.50
CA GLY A 160 -1.87 -29.76 9.99
C GLY A 160 -1.05 -29.01 8.92
N SER A 161 0.17 -29.53 8.67
CA SER A 161 1.08 -28.96 7.65
C SER A 161 1.05 -29.75 6.35
N PHE A 162 0.31 -30.86 6.28
CA PHE A 162 0.14 -31.75 5.11
C PHE A 162 -1.24 -32.40 5.14
#